data_be11e59b68b022ac3d7c7c30adacd679
#
_entry.id   be11e59b68b022ac3d7c7c30adacd679
#
_cell.length_a   1.000
_cell.length_b   1.000
_cell.length_c   1.000
_cell.angle_alpha   90.00
_cell.angle_beta   90.00
_cell.angle_gamma   90.00
#
_symmetry.space_group_name_H-M   'P 1'
#
loop_
_entity.id
_entity.type
_entity.pdbx_description
1 polymer ?
#
loop_
_entity_poly.entity_id
_entity_poly.type
_entity_poly.pdbx_seq_one_letter_code
_entity_poly.pdbx_strand_id
1 'polypeptide(L)'
;KRALGYQGSSMYYPELEKDSDDAVLGFIDTIKEEGFPIDGFHLSSGYATYNGKRCFFTWNTDRFKDPKAYFAAMNEKHAQNVPNVKPGMLLCHPRFDEFVKDDVFVRDSKHPETYGVGKWWGGDGAFWDYTKPEGRAAWKKYLTESIIAAGTDPVWHDN
;
A
#
# COMPACT_ATOMS: atom_id res chain seq x y z
N LYS A 1 4.44 10.18 -21.22
CA LYS A 1 3.19 10.93 -21.48
C LYS A 1 2.23 10.95 -20.29
N ARG A 2 2.33 10.02 -19.32
CA ARG A 2 1.42 9.90 -18.15
C ARG A 2 1.71 10.87 -16.99
N ALA A 3 2.50 11.90 -17.17
CA ALA A 3 2.86 12.87 -16.13
C ALA A 3 2.43 14.31 -16.46
N LEU A 4 1.59 14.47 -17.47
CA LEU A 4 1.10 15.78 -17.91
C LEU A 4 -0.33 16.06 -17.46
N GLY A 5 -1.07 15.02 -17.09
CA GLY A 5 -2.42 15.13 -16.54
C GLY A 5 -2.42 15.28 -15.02
N TYR A 6 -3.59 15.50 -14.46
CA TYR A 6 -3.80 15.59 -13.03
C TYR A 6 -3.42 14.27 -12.34
N GLN A 7 -2.74 14.38 -11.20
CA GLN A 7 -2.41 13.26 -10.32
C GLN A 7 -3.26 13.40 -9.07
N GLY A 8 -4.37 12.68 -9.02
CA GLY A 8 -5.27 12.68 -7.87
C GLY A 8 -4.61 12.05 -6.64
N SER A 9 -4.98 12.51 -5.46
CA SER A 9 -4.65 11.86 -4.19
C SER A 9 -5.69 12.23 -3.15
N SER A 10 -6.07 11.29 -2.32
CA SER A 10 -7.01 11.52 -1.23
C SER A 10 -6.86 10.45 -0.17
N MET A 11 -7.05 10.84 1.09
CA MET A 11 -7.29 9.90 2.19
C MET A 11 -8.76 9.49 2.25
N TYR A 12 -9.67 10.35 1.82
CA TYR A 12 -11.11 10.14 1.95
C TYR A 12 -11.59 8.89 1.21
N TYR A 13 -11.33 8.80 -0.11
CA TYR A 13 -11.84 7.69 -0.93
C TYR A 13 -11.30 6.32 -0.50
N PRO A 14 -9.99 6.13 -0.23
CA PRO A 14 -9.47 4.84 0.23
C PRO A 14 -9.88 4.45 1.64
N GLU A 15 -10.47 5.36 2.41
CA GLU A 15 -10.86 5.17 3.81
C GLU A 15 -12.37 5.12 4.04
N LEU A 16 -13.17 5.10 2.99
CA LEU A 16 -14.60 4.80 3.11
C LEU A 16 -14.79 3.46 3.82
N GLU A 17 -15.89 3.29 4.49
CA GLU A 17 -16.18 2.07 5.23
C GLU A 17 -16.17 0.84 4.32
N LYS A 18 -16.70 1.02 3.10
CA LYS A 18 -16.73 0.01 2.02
C LYS A 18 -16.75 0.67 0.64
N ASP A 19 -16.59 -0.12 -0.41
CA ASP A 19 -16.74 0.30 -1.82
C ASP A 19 -15.81 1.47 -2.20
N SER A 20 -14.61 1.53 -1.60
CA SER A 20 -13.59 2.54 -1.92
C SER A 20 -13.07 2.41 -3.35
N ASP A 21 -13.03 1.19 -3.89
CA ASP A 21 -12.69 0.90 -5.28
C ASP A 21 -13.64 1.64 -6.25
N ASP A 22 -14.96 1.47 -6.05
CA ASP A 22 -15.99 2.13 -6.86
C ASP A 22 -15.90 3.67 -6.73
N ALA A 23 -15.64 4.16 -5.52
CA ALA A 23 -15.53 5.61 -5.27
C ALA A 23 -14.32 6.25 -5.96
N VAL A 24 -13.17 5.59 -5.99
CA VAL A 24 -11.99 6.08 -6.73
C VAL A 24 -12.24 6.03 -8.23
N LEU A 25 -12.84 4.95 -8.76
CA LEU A 25 -13.18 4.83 -10.18
C LEU A 25 -14.17 5.92 -10.59
N GLY A 26 -15.19 6.20 -9.78
CA GLY A 26 -16.15 7.29 -10.01
C GLY A 26 -15.50 8.67 -9.99
N PHE A 27 -14.52 8.90 -9.10
CA PHE A 27 -13.74 10.14 -9.12
C PHE A 27 -12.97 10.34 -10.43
N ILE A 28 -12.34 9.28 -10.96
CA ILE A 28 -11.65 9.35 -12.26
C ILE A 28 -12.63 9.71 -13.37
N ASP A 29 -13.83 9.11 -13.39
CA ASP A 29 -14.86 9.40 -14.38
C ASP A 29 -15.31 10.86 -14.30
N THR A 30 -15.63 11.36 -13.12
CA THR A 30 -16.03 12.75 -12.90
C THR A 30 -15.00 13.74 -13.43
N ILE A 31 -13.70 13.55 -13.13
CA ILE A 31 -12.64 14.44 -13.62
C ILE A 31 -12.58 14.46 -15.14
N LYS A 32 -12.79 13.30 -15.79
CA LYS A 32 -12.80 13.20 -17.26
C LYS A 32 -14.03 13.84 -17.88
N GLU A 33 -15.21 13.62 -17.28
CA GLU A 33 -16.48 14.23 -17.73
C GLU A 33 -16.42 15.76 -17.67
N GLU A 34 -15.74 16.31 -16.67
CA GLU A 34 -15.46 17.75 -16.54
C GLU A 34 -14.38 18.25 -17.53
N GLY A 35 -13.83 17.37 -18.37
CA GLY A 35 -12.87 17.72 -19.41
C GLY A 35 -11.43 17.90 -18.94
N PHE A 36 -11.09 17.47 -17.72
CA PHE A 36 -9.73 17.53 -17.22
C PHE A 36 -8.93 16.27 -17.52
N PRO A 37 -7.68 16.38 -18.02
CA PRO A 37 -6.83 15.23 -18.18
C PRO A 37 -6.39 14.71 -16.80
N ILE A 38 -6.64 13.43 -16.55
CA ILE A 38 -6.16 12.74 -15.34
C ILE A 38 -5.33 11.53 -15.74
N ASP A 39 -4.10 11.45 -15.23
CA ASP A 39 -3.15 10.39 -15.53
C ASP A 39 -2.99 9.36 -14.40
N GLY A 40 -3.39 9.70 -13.18
CA GLY A 40 -3.23 8.77 -12.07
C GLY A 40 -3.92 9.17 -10.78
N PHE A 41 -3.95 8.21 -9.86
CA PHE A 41 -4.43 8.39 -8.50
C PHE A 41 -3.46 7.77 -7.50
N HIS A 42 -2.96 8.57 -6.58
CA HIS A 42 -2.11 8.13 -5.48
C HIS A 42 -2.98 7.61 -4.34
N LEU A 43 -3.02 6.29 -4.20
CA LEU A 43 -3.86 5.61 -3.24
C LEU A 43 -3.24 5.66 -1.85
N SER A 44 -3.86 6.39 -0.93
CA SER A 44 -3.41 6.44 0.46
C SER A 44 -3.56 5.08 1.15
N SER A 45 -2.93 4.92 2.31
CA SER A 45 -2.78 3.65 3.02
C SER A 45 -4.09 3.03 3.55
N GLY A 46 -5.24 3.67 3.37
CA GLY A 46 -6.54 3.15 3.79
C GLY A 46 -6.92 1.81 3.17
N TYR A 47 -6.42 1.52 1.97
CA TYR A 47 -6.63 0.24 1.28
C TYR A 47 -6.08 -0.97 2.06
N ALA A 48 -5.01 -0.76 2.84
CA ALA A 48 -4.29 -1.80 3.59
C ALA A 48 -4.73 -1.85 5.06
N THR A 49 -5.98 -1.54 5.36
CA THR A 49 -6.49 -1.53 6.74
C THR A 49 -6.95 -2.93 7.16
N TYR A 50 -6.42 -3.40 8.29
CA TYR A 50 -6.82 -4.62 8.97
C TYR A 50 -7.14 -4.30 10.44
N ASN A 51 -8.34 -4.64 10.92
CA ASN A 51 -8.83 -4.30 12.27
C ASN A 51 -8.57 -2.82 12.66
N GLY A 52 -8.87 -1.89 11.74
CA GLY A 52 -8.67 -0.46 11.95
C GLY A 52 -7.20 0.02 11.93
N LYS A 53 -6.23 -0.85 11.63
CA LYS A 53 -4.81 -0.55 11.60
C LYS A 53 -4.24 -0.67 10.19
N ARG A 54 -3.22 0.16 9.84
CA ARG A 54 -2.52 0.09 8.55
C ARG A 54 -1.56 -1.10 8.56
N CYS A 55 -1.89 -2.12 7.77
CA CYS A 55 -1.12 -3.35 7.65
C CYS A 55 -0.74 -3.56 6.17
N PHE A 56 0.41 -3.00 5.76
CA PHE A 56 0.86 -3.09 4.36
C PHE A 56 1.08 -4.54 3.91
N PHE A 57 1.00 -4.78 2.61
CA PHE A 57 0.98 -6.12 2.01
C PHE A 57 -0.29 -6.92 2.32
N THR A 58 -1.37 -6.22 2.71
CA THR A 58 -2.74 -6.75 2.80
C THR A 58 -3.70 -5.85 2.04
N TRP A 59 -4.90 -6.35 1.79
CA TRP A 59 -6.00 -5.57 1.21
C TRP A 59 -7.21 -5.65 2.13
N ASN A 60 -7.84 -4.53 2.36
CA ASN A 60 -9.16 -4.49 3.00
C ASN A 60 -10.21 -4.78 1.93
N THR A 61 -10.76 -6.00 1.95
CA THR A 61 -11.70 -6.47 0.94
C THR A 61 -13.11 -5.88 1.04
N ASP A 62 -13.46 -5.21 2.15
CA ASP A 62 -14.69 -4.43 2.23
C ASP A 62 -14.57 -3.13 1.43
N ARG A 63 -13.35 -2.60 1.33
CA ARG A 63 -13.01 -1.37 0.61
C ARG A 63 -12.61 -1.60 -0.84
N PHE A 64 -11.82 -2.63 -1.08
CA PHE A 64 -11.32 -3.06 -2.39
C PHE A 64 -11.63 -4.53 -2.58
N LYS A 65 -12.82 -4.82 -3.09
CA LYS A 65 -13.39 -6.18 -3.20
C LYS A 65 -12.52 -7.14 -3.98
N ASP A 66 -12.02 -6.65 -5.10
CA ASP A 66 -11.07 -7.35 -5.97
C ASP A 66 -10.02 -6.36 -6.47
N PRO A 67 -8.84 -6.33 -5.85
CA PRO A 67 -7.76 -5.44 -6.27
C PRO A 67 -7.33 -5.63 -7.73
N LYS A 68 -7.41 -6.85 -8.28
CA LYS A 68 -7.07 -7.10 -9.69
C LYS A 68 -8.09 -6.48 -10.63
N ALA A 69 -9.38 -6.65 -10.35
CA ALA A 69 -10.44 -6.03 -11.13
C ALA A 69 -10.37 -4.49 -11.05
N TYR A 70 -10.08 -3.96 -9.86
CA TYR A 70 -9.89 -2.53 -9.65
C TYR A 70 -8.74 -1.95 -10.50
N PHE A 71 -7.55 -2.57 -10.48
CA PHE A 71 -6.44 -2.10 -11.31
C PHE A 71 -6.68 -2.28 -12.80
N ALA A 72 -7.37 -3.34 -13.21
CA ALA A 72 -7.79 -3.51 -14.60
C ALA A 72 -8.69 -2.36 -15.04
N ALA A 73 -9.70 -2.00 -14.25
CA ALA A 73 -10.60 -0.88 -14.52
C ALA A 73 -9.86 0.48 -14.55
N MET A 74 -8.89 0.72 -13.65
CA MET A 74 -8.03 1.90 -13.71
C MET A 74 -7.23 1.97 -15.01
N ASN A 75 -6.67 0.85 -15.45
CA ASN A 75 -5.93 0.76 -16.72
C ASN A 75 -6.83 1.00 -17.95
N GLU A 76 -8.04 0.48 -17.97
CA GLU A 76 -9.04 0.75 -19.03
C GLU A 76 -9.38 2.23 -19.09
N LYS A 77 -9.44 2.88 -17.95
CA LYS A 77 -9.60 4.35 -17.84
C LYS A 77 -8.32 5.13 -18.17
N HIS A 78 -7.24 4.48 -18.56
CA HIS A 78 -5.92 5.09 -18.79
C HIS A 78 -5.40 5.92 -17.61
N ALA A 79 -5.83 5.60 -16.40
CA ALA A 79 -5.38 6.21 -15.15
C ALA A 79 -4.52 5.20 -14.38
N GLN A 80 -3.32 5.61 -14.00
CA GLN A 80 -2.41 4.79 -13.21
C GLN A 80 -2.75 4.90 -11.72
N ASN A 81 -2.76 3.80 -11.00
CA ASN A 81 -2.89 3.83 -9.55
C ASN A 81 -1.54 3.61 -8.88
N VAL A 82 -1.26 4.39 -7.82
CA VAL A 82 0.03 4.40 -7.11
C VAL A 82 -0.21 4.13 -5.63
N PRO A 83 -0.25 2.86 -5.19
CA PRO A 83 -0.48 2.52 -3.79
C PRO A 83 0.64 2.99 -2.87
N ASN A 84 0.26 3.55 -1.71
CA ASN A 84 1.16 3.91 -0.63
C ASN A 84 1.70 2.65 0.07
N VAL A 85 3.00 2.56 0.29
CA VAL A 85 3.65 1.49 1.05
C VAL A 85 4.66 2.09 2.01
N LYS A 86 4.71 1.59 3.24
CA LYS A 86 5.58 2.09 4.31
C LYS A 86 6.45 0.99 4.90
N PRO A 87 7.66 1.32 5.42
CA PRO A 87 8.61 0.33 5.93
C PRO A 87 8.31 -0.17 7.35
N GLY A 88 7.40 0.48 8.07
CA GLY A 88 7.03 0.08 9.43
C GLY A 88 5.88 -0.91 9.41
N MET A 89 6.07 -2.04 10.10
CA MET A 89 5.08 -3.10 10.28
C MET A 89 4.61 -3.12 11.72
N LEU A 90 3.31 -2.95 11.94
CA LEU A 90 2.73 -3.01 13.28
C LEU A 90 2.86 -4.42 13.86
N LEU A 91 3.09 -4.53 15.17
CA LEU A 91 3.16 -5.83 15.86
C LEU A 91 1.87 -6.65 15.74
N CYS A 92 0.72 -5.99 15.54
CA CYS A 92 -0.57 -6.64 15.31
C CYS A 92 -0.84 -7.01 13.83
N HIS A 93 0.16 -6.84 12.95
CA HIS A 93 0.02 -7.18 11.54
C HIS A 93 -0.28 -8.68 11.36
N PRO A 94 -1.27 -9.08 10.53
CA PRO A 94 -1.66 -10.49 10.41
C PRO A 94 -0.54 -11.41 9.87
N ARG A 95 0.46 -10.82 9.21
CA ARG A 95 1.63 -11.54 8.67
C ARG A 95 2.92 -11.24 9.47
N PHE A 96 2.82 -10.70 10.68
CA PHE A 96 3.99 -10.25 11.43
C PHE A 96 4.99 -11.39 11.68
N ASP A 97 4.50 -12.57 12.04
CA ASP A 97 5.34 -13.75 12.31
C ASP A 97 6.10 -14.24 11.06
N GLU A 98 5.50 -14.05 9.86
CA GLU A 98 6.21 -14.35 8.60
C GLU A 98 7.41 -13.42 8.43
N PHE A 99 7.23 -12.12 8.70
CA PHE A 99 8.29 -11.12 8.59
C PHE A 99 9.42 -11.38 9.60
N VAL A 100 9.07 -11.77 10.82
CA VAL A 100 10.05 -12.18 11.85
C VAL A 100 10.84 -13.40 11.38
N LYS A 101 10.16 -14.41 10.83
CA LYS A 101 10.78 -15.63 10.31
C LYS A 101 11.73 -15.36 9.13
N ASP A 102 11.38 -14.42 8.26
CA ASP A 102 12.20 -14.00 7.12
C ASP A 102 13.34 -13.04 7.53
N ASP A 103 13.48 -12.74 8.83
CA ASP A 103 14.52 -11.86 9.41
C ASP A 103 14.64 -10.49 8.75
N VAL A 104 13.52 -9.83 8.48
CA VAL A 104 13.48 -8.60 7.68
C VAL A 104 13.67 -7.32 8.47
N PHE A 105 13.62 -7.36 9.80
CA PHE A 105 13.59 -6.15 10.63
C PHE A 105 14.97 -5.70 11.11
N VAL A 106 15.09 -4.40 11.35
CA VAL A 106 16.22 -3.79 12.02
C VAL A 106 16.35 -4.39 13.42
N ARG A 107 17.58 -4.76 13.80
CA ARG A 107 17.86 -5.34 15.11
C ARG A 107 17.80 -4.30 16.23
N ASP A 108 17.40 -4.76 17.41
CA ASP A 108 17.55 -3.95 18.62
C ASP A 108 19.03 -3.72 18.93
N SER A 109 19.41 -2.48 19.28
CA SER A 109 20.80 -2.13 19.53
C SER A 109 21.35 -2.70 20.84
N LYS A 110 20.48 -2.98 21.82
CA LYS A 110 20.84 -3.55 23.11
C LYS A 110 20.65 -5.06 23.17
N HIS A 111 19.76 -5.57 22.33
CA HIS A 111 19.37 -6.97 22.22
C HIS A 111 19.40 -7.43 20.76
N PRO A 112 20.62 -7.56 20.16
CA PRO A 112 20.76 -7.83 18.72
C PRO A 112 20.24 -9.20 18.28
N GLU A 113 19.88 -10.07 19.20
CA GLU A 113 19.17 -11.33 18.95
C GLU A 113 17.68 -11.14 18.60
N THR A 114 17.15 -9.91 18.85
CA THR A 114 15.75 -9.57 18.55
C THR A 114 15.65 -8.38 17.59
N TYR A 115 14.46 -8.11 17.11
CA TYR A 115 14.16 -6.90 16.32
C TYR A 115 13.84 -5.71 17.24
N GLY A 116 14.21 -4.51 16.78
CA GLY A 116 13.88 -3.26 17.45
C GLY A 116 12.39 -2.91 17.31
N VAL A 117 11.77 -2.47 18.40
CA VAL A 117 10.40 -1.99 18.45
C VAL A 117 10.37 -0.49 18.67
N GLY A 118 9.59 0.22 17.89
CA GLY A 118 9.39 1.66 17.99
C GLY A 118 7.95 2.08 17.81
N LYS A 119 7.67 3.36 18.07
CA LYS A 119 6.35 3.94 17.77
C LYS A 119 6.18 4.10 16.28
N TRP A 120 5.01 3.71 15.78
CA TRP A 120 4.60 3.81 14.39
C TRP A 120 3.16 4.32 14.27
N TRP A 121 2.71 4.60 13.06
CA TRP A 121 1.34 5.00 12.79
C TRP A 121 0.34 3.91 13.22
N GLY A 122 -0.37 4.17 14.30
CA GLY A 122 -1.41 3.28 14.82
C GLY A 122 -0.97 2.32 15.93
N GLY A 123 0.32 2.33 16.37
CA GLY A 123 0.78 1.48 17.47
C GLY A 123 2.29 1.25 17.49
N ASP A 124 2.70 0.21 18.19
CA ASP A 124 4.08 -0.25 18.17
C ASP A 124 4.34 -1.10 16.92
N GLY A 125 5.53 -0.93 16.35
CA GLY A 125 5.94 -1.63 15.14
C GLY A 125 7.43 -1.89 15.08
N ALA A 126 7.82 -2.74 14.12
CA ALA A 126 9.20 -2.99 13.73
C ALA A 126 9.44 -2.44 12.32
N PHE A 127 10.69 -2.09 12.01
CA PHE A 127 11.04 -1.40 10.78
C PHE A 127 11.87 -2.29 9.87
N TRP A 128 11.55 -2.24 8.58
CA TRP A 128 12.21 -3.04 7.57
C TRP A 128 13.67 -2.66 7.37
N ASP A 129 14.56 -3.63 7.39
CA ASP A 129 16.01 -3.44 7.22
C ASP A 129 16.42 -3.64 5.76
N TYR A 130 16.53 -2.54 5.02
CA TYR A 130 16.97 -2.57 3.63
C TYR A 130 18.50 -2.70 3.47
N THR A 131 19.27 -2.66 4.55
CA THR A 131 20.72 -2.88 4.48
C THR A 131 21.04 -4.34 4.25
N LYS A 132 20.17 -5.25 4.72
CA LYS A 132 20.29 -6.70 4.53
C LYS A 132 19.85 -7.15 3.14
N PRO A 133 20.59 -8.05 2.46
CA PRO A 133 20.13 -8.69 1.23
C PRO A 133 18.78 -9.41 1.41
N GLU A 134 18.60 -10.13 2.51
CA GLU A 134 17.39 -10.85 2.89
C GLU A 134 16.20 -9.91 3.02
N GLY A 135 16.39 -8.77 3.69
CA GLY A 135 15.37 -7.73 3.84
C GLY A 135 14.93 -7.17 2.47
N ARG A 136 15.87 -6.89 1.57
CA ARG A 136 15.54 -6.44 0.20
C ARG A 136 14.82 -7.50 -0.61
N ALA A 137 15.26 -8.76 -0.52
CA ALA A 137 14.63 -9.88 -1.22
C ALA A 137 13.20 -10.11 -0.74
N ALA A 138 12.99 -10.10 0.57
CA ALA A 138 11.66 -10.24 1.16
C ALA A 138 10.75 -9.05 0.83
N TRP A 139 11.25 -7.80 0.86
CA TRP A 139 10.49 -6.63 0.41
C TRP A 139 9.98 -6.79 -1.02
N LYS A 140 10.89 -7.18 -1.93
CA LYS A 140 10.52 -7.46 -3.32
C LYS A 140 9.46 -8.55 -3.43
N LYS A 141 9.61 -9.65 -2.66
CA LYS A 141 8.65 -10.76 -2.62
C LYS A 141 7.26 -10.24 -2.22
N TYR A 142 7.15 -9.62 -1.04
CA TYR A 142 5.86 -9.17 -0.49
C TYR A 142 5.21 -8.08 -1.33
N LEU A 143 5.99 -7.15 -1.86
CA LEU A 143 5.51 -6.13 -2.78
C LEU A 143 4.95 -6.75 -4.07
N THR A 144 5.69 -7.71 -4.64
CA THR A 144 5.27 -8.40 -5.85
C THR A 144 3.97 -9.18 -5.62
N GLU A 145 3.91 -9.97 -4.56
CA GLU A 145 2.74 -10.81 -4.23
C GLU A 145 1.47 -9.99 -3.96
N SER A 146 1.61 -8.87 -3.24
CA SER A 146 0.44 -8.11 -2.76
C SER A 146 0.02 -6.95 -3.66
N ILE A 147 0.95 -6.31 -4.37
CA ILE A 147 0.71 -5.08 -5.13
C ILE A 147 0.90 -5.32 -6.64
N ILE A 148 2.10 -5.76 -7.04
CA ILE A 148 2.42 -5.91 -8.47
C ILE A 148 1.54 -6.99 -9.11
N ALA A 149 1.33 -8.11 -8.43
CA ALA A 149 0.47 -9.19 -8.90
C ALA A 149 -1.03 -8.80 -8.98
N ALA A 150 -1.42 -7.71 -8.31
CA ALA A 150 -2.76 -7.15 -8.47
C ALA A 150 -2.93 -6.31 -9.74
N GLY A 151 -1.83 -5.87 -10.39
CA GLY A 151 -1.89 -5.23 -11.72
C GLY A 151 -1.38 -3.80 -11.78
N THR A 152 -0.59 -3.35 -10.81
CA THR A 152 0.06 -2.03 -10.85
C THR A 152 1.58 -2.14 -10.64
N ASP A 153 2.36 -1.39 -11.40
CA ASP A 153 3.81 -1.34 -11.26
C ASP A 153 4.31 -0.22 -10.34
N PRO A 154 3.74 1.00 -10.38
CA PRO A 154 4.23 2.07 -9.53
C PRO A 154 3.74 1.90 -8.09
N VAL A 155 4.59 2.28 -7.15
CA VAL A 155 4.27 2.38 -5.73
C VAL A 155 4.77 3.70 -5.16
N TRP A 156 4.08 4.19 -4.17
CA TRP A 156 4.47 5.34 -3.38
C TRP A 156 5.14 4.86 -2.11
N HIS A 157 6.47 4.85 -2.09
CA HIS A 157 7.25 4.62 -0.88
C HIS A 157 7.17 5.86 0.00
N ASP A 158 6.61 5.70 1.19
CA ASP A 158 6.33 6.79 2.12
C ASP A 158 6.88 6.45 3.52
N ASN A 159 7.37 7.50 4.25
CA ASN A 159 8.03 7.50 5.57
C ASN A 159 8.97 6.36 5.86
#